data_2b85b734ffb8aba7aa9b42cda8f08e48
#
_entry.id   2b85b734ffb8aba7aa9b42cda8f08e48
#
_cell.length_a   1.000
_cell.length_b   1.000
_cell.length_c   1.000
_cell.angle_alpha   90.00
_cell.angle_beta   90.00
_cell.angle_gamma   90.00
#
_symmetry.space_group_name_H-M   'P 1'
#
loop_
_entity.id
_entity.type
_entity.pdbx_description
1 polymer ?
#
loop_
_entity_poly.entity_id
_entity_poly.type
_entity_poly.pdbx_seq_one_letter_code
_entity_poly.pdbx_strand_id
1 'polypeptide(L)'
;MTRVLALPLVLVALVAANATAAERPFHSTVRPLPAQLRADLTGRFWRPGCPVSLSQLRLLTVAHWGFDGSVRIGQLVVGREYANDLRGVFRRLYDLRFPIRHMRLVDMYGPASSRPTGGDVTGSFECRQAVPSPCSGGSGTGNWSNHAYGRAIDLNPLENPYVGCGRTRNRSAARYLDRSRLRPGMVTPAVVRAFSSIGWGWGGAWTGDTKDYMHFSVSGR
;
A
#
# COMPACT_ATOMS: atom_id res chain seq x y z
N MET A 1 57.12 12.56 57.58
CA MET A 1 57.07 11.50 56.50
C MET A 1 55.62 11.11 56.29
N THR A 2 54.93 11.73 55.31
CA THR A 2 53.52 11.57 55.06
C THR A 2 53.40 10.70 53.79
N ARG A 3 52.87 9.48 53.94
CA ARG A 3 52.65 8.56 52.83
C ARG A 3 51.27 8.85 52.16
N VAL A 4 51.28 9.28 50.88
CA VAL A 4 50.11 9.46 50.07
C VAL A 4 49.77 8.10 49.47
N LEU A 5 48.58 7.53 49.80
CA LEU A 5 48.02 6.33 49.14
C LEU A 5 47.30 6.75 47.87
N ALA A 6 47.77 6.30 46.73
CA ALA A 6 47.09 6.44 45.46
C ALA A 6 46.07 5.29 45.28
N LEU A 7 44.77 5.62 45.12
CA LEU A 7 43.72 4.69 44.79
C LEU A 7 43.68 4.50 43.26
N PRO A 8 43.62 3.25 42.74
CA PRO A 8 43.48 3.03 41.31
C PRO A 8 42.02 3.26 40.88
N LEU A 9 41.85 4.11 39.88
CA LEU A 9 40.57 4.37 39.22
C LEU A 9 40.29 3.19 38.23
N VAL A 10 39.34 2.35 38.58
CA VAL A 10 38.87 1.28 37.65
C VAL A 10 37.86 1.86 36.70
N LEU A 11 38.25 2.02 35.45
CA LEU A 11 37.38 2.45 34.36
C LEU A 11 36.56 1.24 33.91
N VAL A 12 35.28 1.14 34.28
CA VAL A 12 34.33 0.13 33.77
C VAL A 12 33.80 0.63 32.41
N ALA A 13 34.31 0.06 31.32
CA ALA A 13 33.79 0.30 30.00
C ALA A 13 32.44 -0.43 29.86
N LEU A 14 31.33 0.32 29.83
CA LEU A 14 30.03 -0.20 29.45
C LEU A 14 30.04 -0.51 27.93
N VAL A 15 30.18 -1.77 27.59
CA VAL A 15 29.89 -2.26 26.22
C VAL A 15 28.39 -2.26 26.05
N ALA A 16 27.84 -1.25 25.38
CA ALA A 16 26.44 -1.25 24.92
C ALA A 16 26.27 -2.37 23.88
N ALA A 17 25.71 -3.50 24.28
CA ALA A 17 25.30 -4.55 23.36
C ALA A 17 24.16 -3.96 22.51
N ASN A 18 24.44 -3.61 21.26
CA ASN A 18 23.43 -3.36 20.24
C ASN A 18 22.67 -4.66 20.01
N ALA A 19 21.56 -4.87 20.72
CA ALA A 19 20.60 -5.91 20.42
C ALA A 19 20.02 -5.58 19.03
N THR A 20 20.52 -6.21 17.99
CA THR A 20 19.87 -6.23 16.68
C THR A 20 18.49 -6.84 16.90
N ALA A 21 17.44 -6.03 16.81
CA ALA A 21 16.06 -6.50 16.86
C ALA A 21 15.94 -7.62 15.82
N ALA A 22 15.63 -8.84 16.27
CA ALA A 22 15.47 -9.98 15.39
C ALA A 22 14.48 -9.62 14.30
N GLU A 23 14.93 -9.63 13.05
CA GLU A 23 14.15 -9.28 11.89
C GLU A 23 12.94 -10.23 11.83
N ARG A 24 11.73 -9.70 11.99
CA ARG A 24 10.52 -10.54 11.94
C ARG A 24 10.40 -11.12 10.54
N PRO A 25 10.22 -12.44 10.37
CA PRO A 25 10.11 -13.04 9.05
C PRO A 25 8.84 -12.54 8.34
N PHE A 26 8.92 -12.41 7.02
CA PHE A 26 7.74 -12.13 6.21
C PHE A 26 6.69 -13.22 6.41
N HIS A 27 5.47 -12.81 6.71
CA HIS A 27 4.31 -13.68 6.82
C HIS A 27 3.24 -13.28 5.82
N SER A 28 2.58 -14.27 5.21
CA SER A 28 1.45 -14.01 4.30
C SER A 28 0.50 -15.19 4.23
N THR A 29 -0.79 -14.90 4.03
CA THR A 29 -1.81 -15.92 3.76
C THR A 29 -2.75 -15.45 2.65
N VAL A 30 -3.28 -16.40 1.88
CA VAL A 30 -4.37 -16.20 0.93
C VAL A 30 -5.51 -17.12 1.31
N ARG A 31 -6.70 -16.56 1.55
CA ARG A 31 -7.89 -17.33 1.97
C ARG A 31 -9.16 -16.83 1.25
N PRO A 32 -10.20 -17.66 1.14
CA PRO A 32 -11.54 -17.19 0.79
C PRO A 32 -11.97 -16.06 1.75
N LEU A 33 -12.83 -15.17 1.27
CA LEU A 33 -13.38 -14.12 2.14
C LEU A 33 -14.20 -14.75 3.26
N PRO A 34 -13.92 -14.41 4.55
CA PRO A 34 -14.77 -14.82 5.68
C PRO A 34 -16.21 -14.32 5.51
N ALA A 35 -17.18 -15.04 6.10
CA ALA A 35 -18.60 -14.70 5.99
C ALA A 35 -18.89 -13.26 6.41
N GLN A 36 -18.32 -12.81 7.54
CA GLN A 36 -18.48 -11.43 8.02
C GLN A 36 -17.99 -10.41 7.02
N LEU A 37 -16.78 -10.60 6.44
CA LEU A 37 -16.24 -9.67 5.44
C LEU A 37 -17.09 -9.64 4.17
N ARG A 38 -17.65 -10.78 3.75
CA ARG A 38 -18.59 -10.83 2.62
C ARG A 38 -19.85 -9.99 2.91
N ALA A 39 -20.38 -10.08 4.10
CA ALA A 39 -21.51 -9.25 4.54
C ALA A 39 -21.15 -7.76 4.55
N ASP A 40 -19.99 -7.39 5.11
CA ASP A 40 -19.52 -6.00 5.19
C ASP A 40 -19.30 -5.36 3.81
N LEU A 41 -18.88 -6.16 2.83
CA LEU A 41 -18.68 -5.70 1.45
C LEU A 41 -20.02 -5.51 0.71
N THR A 42 -21.03 -6.34 1.02
CA THR A 42 -22.29 -6.39 0.27
C THR A 42 -23.11 -5.10 0.47
N GLY A 43 -23.60 -4.54 -0.64
CA GLY A 43 -24.38 -3.29 -0.68
C GLY A 43 -23.53 -2.01 -0.65
N ARG A 44 -22.27 -2.07 -0.22
CA ARG A 44 -21.38 -0.90 -0.11
C ARG A 44 -20.26 -0.93 -1.15
N PHE A 45 -19.45 -1.98 -1.12
CA PHE A 45 -18.27 -2.14 -1.98
C PHE A 45 -18.45 -3.22 -3.04
N TRP A 46 -19.41 -4.09 -2.86
CA TRP A 46 -19.86 -5.09 -3.80
C TRP A 46 -21.39 -5.08 -3.88
N ARG A 47 -21.94 -5.22 -5.07
CA ARG A 47 -23.38 -5.31 -5.34
C ARG A 47 -23.65 -6.22 -6.54
N PRO A 48 -24.87 -6.74 -6.71
CA PRO A 48 -25.27 -7.40 -7.96
C PRO A 48 -24.95 -6.51 -9.17
N GLY A 49 -24.41 -7.11 -10.23
CA GLY A 49 -23.91 -6.37 -11.40
C GLY A 49 -22.42 -6.00 -11.35
N CYS A 50 -21.71 -6.21 -10.21
CA CYS A 50 -20.26 -6.17 -10.21
C CYS A 50 -19.67 -7.23 -11.14
N PRO A 51 -18.52 -6.95 -11.80
CA PRO A 51 -17.96 -7.86 -12.82
C PRO A 51 -17.41 -9.16 -12.24
N VAL A 52 -17.24 -9.24 -10.92
CA VAL A 52 -16.82 -10.45 -10.20
C VAL A 52 -17.75 -10.75 -9.04
N SER A 53 -17.96 -12.04 -8.75
CA SER A 53 -18.64 -12.47 -7.54
C SER A 53 -17.71 -12.44 -6.33
N LEU A 54 -18.28 -12.39 -5.12
CA LEU A 54 -17.48 -12.48 -3.88
C LEU A 54 -16.68 -13.79 -3.75
N SER A 55 -17.10 -14.87 -4.42
CA SER A 55 -16.37 -16.15 -4.46
C SER A 55 -15.10 -16.09 -5.31
N GLN A 56 -15.00 -15.13 -6.23
CA GLN A 56 -13.82 -14.87 -7.06
C GLN A 56 -12.80 -13.95 -6.38
N LEU A 57 -13.12 -13.45 -5.19
CA LEU A 57 -12.21 -12.64 -4.39
C LEU A 57 -11.52 -13.46 -3.29
N ARG A 58 -10.37 -12.96 -2.84
CA ARG A 58 -9.58 -13.52 -1.74
C ARG A 58 -9.20 -12.45 -0.74
N LEU A 59 -9.10 -12.88 0.52
CA LEU A 59 -8.43 -12.12 1.55
C LEU A 59 -6.94 -12.45 1.49
N LEU A 60 -6.15 -11.47 1.08
CA LEU A 60 -4.70 -11.50 1.14
C LEU A 60 -4.27 -10.81 2.44
N THR A 61 -3.54 -11.53 3.29
CA THR A 61 -2.92 -10.99 4.50
C THR A 61 -1.41 -11.03 4.32
N VAL A 62 -0.70 -9.93 4.62
CA VAL A 62 0.76 -9.82 4.45
C VAL A 62 1.38 -9.00 5.57
N ALA A 63 2.60 -9.38 5.98
CA ALA A 63 3.44 -8.51 6.77
C ALA A 63 3.97 -7.36 5.89
N HIS A 64 4.06 -6.16 6.47
CA HIS A 64 4.65 -4.99 5.81
C HIS A 64 5.34 -4.09 6.83
N TRP A 65 6.24 -3.24 6.37
CA TRP A 65 6.86 -2.22 7.21
C TRP A 65 5.93 -1.01 7.37
N GLY A 66 5.82 -0.50 8.58
CA GLY A 66 5.24 0.83 8.86
C GLY A 66 6.28 1.94 8.67
N PHE A 67 5.82 3.18 8.66
CA PHE A 67 6.70 4.36 8.56
C PHE A 67 7.58 4.57 9.80
N ASP A 68 7.23 3.94 10.90
CA ASP A 68 8.00 3.91 12.16
C ASP A 68 9.04 2.78 12.21
N GLY A 69 9.21 2.04 11.10
CA GLY A 69 10.11 0.89 11.02
C GLY A 69 9.60 -0.34 11.76
N SER A 70 8.35 -0.35 12.24
CA SER A 70 7.73 -1.54 12.82
C SER A 70 7.13 -2.45 11.75
N VAL A 71 7.15 -3.77 12.00
CA VAL A 71 6.44 -4.74 11.16
C VAL A 71 4.98 -4.84 11.60
N ARG A 72 4.07 -4.68 10.64
CA ARG A 72 2.62 -4.71 10.80
C ARG A 72 2.01 -5.79 9.92
N ILE A 73 0.77 -6.16 10.20
CA ILE A 73 -0.04 -7.05 9.35
C ILE A 73 -1.08 -6.21 8.63
N GLY A 74 -1.04 -6.28 7.31
CA GLY A 74 -2.00 -5.66 6.42
C GLY A 74 -2.92 -6.68 5.76
N GLN A 75 -4.07 -6.21 5.24
CA GLN A 75 -5.07 -7.04 4.61
C GLN A 75 -5.66 -6.34 3.39
N LEU A 76 -5.82 -7.09 2.30
CA LEU A 76 -6.40 -6.63 1.04
C LEU A 76 -7.45 -7.64 0.55
N VAL A 77 -8.48 -7.13 -0.11
CA VAL A 77 -9.41 -7.94 -0.90
C VAL A 77 -8.96 -7.86 -2.36
N VAL A 78 -8.55 -9.00 -2.93
CA VAL A 78 -7.96 -9.08 -4.27
C VAL A 78 -8.62 -10.17 -5.12
N GLY A 79 -8.49 -10.09 -6.43
CA GLY A 79 -8.94 -11.16 -7.34
C GLY A 79 -8.20 -12.48 -7.05
N ARG A 80 -8.95 -13.59 -7.10
CA ARG A 80 -8.42 -14.94 -6.81
C ARG A 80 -7.22 -15.29 -7.69
N GLU A 81 -7.24 -14.92 -8.94
CA GLU A 81 -6.21 -15.23 -9.93
C GLU A 81 -4.88 -14.52 -9.64
N TYR A 82 -4.91 -13.34 -9.01
CA TYR A 82 -3.70 -12.53 -8.73
C TYR A 82 -3.22 -12.65 -7.28
N ALA A 83 -3.97 -13.32 -6.40
CA ALA A 83 -3.69 -13.31 -4.97
C ALA A 83 -2.31 -13.89 -4.60
N ASN A 84 -1.86 -14.95 -5.29
CA ASN A 84 -0.54 -15.54 -5.05
C ASN A 84 0.59 -14.70 -5.65
N ASP A 85 0.39 -14.12 -6.82
CA ASP A 85 1.39 -13.24 -7.44
C ASP A 85 1.59 -11.98 -6.59
N LEU A 86 0.50 -11.40 -6.08
CA LEU A 86 0.54 -10.27 -5.16
C LEU A 86 1.26 -10.62 -3.85
N ARG A 87 1.14 -11.85 -3.32
CA ARG A 87 2.00 -12.30 -2.20
C ARG A 87 3.48 -12.14 -2.53
N GLY A 88 3.88 -12.52 -3.73
CA GLY A 88 5.26 -12.36 -4.21
C GLY A 88 5.67 -10.89 -4.31
N VAL A 89 4.79 -10.03 -4.81
CA VAL A 89 5.03 -8.58 -4.84
C VAL A 89 5.22 -8.03 -3.43
N PHE A 90 4.29 -8.29 -2.49
CA PHE A 90 4.40 -7.79 -1.11
C PHE A 90 5.61 -8.36 -0.37
N ARG A 91 6.05 -9.58 -0.70
CA ARG A 91 7.33 -10.12 -0.20
C ARG A 91 8.50 -9.23 -0.65
N ARG A 92 8.54 -8.86 -1.94
CA ARG A 92 9.60 -7.97 -2.45
C ARG A 92 9.53 -6.58 -1.81
N LEU A 93 8.32 -6.01 -1.60
CA LEU A 93 8.17 -4.74 -0.88
C LEU A 93 8.67 -4.85 0.57
N TYR A 94 8.42 -5.99 1.21
CA TYR A 94 8.92 -6.28 2.56
C TYR A 94 10.46 -6.34 2.60
N ASP A 95 11.08 -7.06 1.66
CA ASP A 95 12.53 -7.19 1.55
C ASP A 95 13.21 -5.83 1.21
N LEU A 96 12.51 -4.96 0.48
CA LEU A 96 12.91 -3.56 0.23
C LEU A 96 12.70 -2.63 1.43
N ARG A 97 12.12 -3.11 2.52
CA ARG A 97 11.67 -2.31 3.67
C ARG A 97 10.78 -1.12 3.26
N PHE A 98 9.99 -1.31 2.20
CA PHE A 98 9.09 -0.28 1.72
C PHE A 98 7.97 -0.02 2.73
N PRO A 99 7.83 1.21 3.28
CA PRO A 99 6.85 1.49 4.31
C PRO A 99 5.45 1.67 3.71
N ILE A 100 4.45 1.04 4.34
CA ILE A 100 3.04 1.21 4.04
C ILE A 100 2.35 1.78 5.27
N ARG A 101 1.53 2.83 5.10
CA ARG A 101 0.93 3.56 6.22
C ARG A 101 -0.29 2.85 6.76
N HIS A 102 -1.28 2.63 5.92
CA HIS A 102 -2.54 1.97 6.26
C HIS A 102 -2.88 0.91 5.24
N MET A 103 -3.17 -0.30 5.68
CA MET A 103 -3.56 -1.43 4.84
C MET A 103 -4.44 -2.43 5.63
N ARG A 104 -5.38 -1.93 6.45
CA ARG A 104 -6.31 -2.78 7.20
C ARG A 104 -7.69 -2.73 6.55
N LEU A 105 -8.43 -3.82 6.62
CA LEU A 105 -9.79 -3.87 6.08
C LEU A 105 -10.69 -2.77 6.66
N VAL A 106 -10.54 -2.46 7.96
CA VAL A 106 -11.33 -1.41 8.61
C VAL A 106 -11.02 -0.02 8.06
N ASP A 107 -9.78 0.23 7.63
CA ASP A 107 -9.38 1.50 7.03
C ASP A 107 -10.04 1.69 5.66
N MET A 108 -10.23 0.60 4.90
CA MET A 108 -10.83 0.61 3.57
C MET A 108 -12.35 0.43 3.61
N TYR A 109 -12.83 -0.58 4.33
CA TYR A 109 -14.23 -1.04 4.29
C TYR A 109 -15.04 -0.70 5.55
N GLY A 110 -14.38 -0.18 6.59
CA GLY A 110 -15.03 0.23 7.83
C GLY A 110 -15.91 1.49 7.67
N PRO A 111 -16.55 1.95 8.77
CA PRO A 111 -17.29 3.19 8.77
C PRO A 111 -16.39 4.38 8.48
N ALA A 112 -16.98 5.51 8.05
CA ALA A 112 -16.20 6.72 7.69
C ALA A 112 -15.30 7.21 8.84
N SER A 113 -15.73 7.03 10.09
CA SER A 113 -14.96 7.36 11.31
C SER A 113 -13.68 6.53 11.49
N SER A 114 -13.58 5.35 10.87
CA SER A 114 -12.39 4.50 10.91
C SER A 114 -11.35 4.86 9.86
N ARG A 115 -11.73 5.69 8.88
CA ARG A 115 -10.85 6.01 7.76
C ARG A 115 -9.76 6.99 8.20
N PRO A 116 -8.49 6.74 7.84
CA PRO A 116 -7.41 7.66 8.14
C PRO A 116 -7.65 9.03 7.52
N THR A 117 -7.28 10.08 8.23
CA THR A 117 -7.32 11.45 7.71
C THR A 117 -6.47 11.55 6.44
N GLY A 118 -7.05 12.15 5.38
CA GLY A 118 -6.38 12.31 4.08
C GLY A 118 -6.48 11.10 3.15
N GLY A 119 -7.18 10.02 3.56
CA GLY A 119 -7.48 8.88 2.69
C GLY A 119 -6.26 8.04 2.28
N ASP A 120 -5.21 8.01 3.12
CA ASP A 120 -3.96 7.29 2.85
C ASP A 120 -4.09 5.79 3.17
N VAL A 121 -4.93 5.10 2.41
CA VAL A 121 -5.16 3.65 2.58
C VAL A 121 -4.72 2.91 1.34
N THR A 122 -3.72 2.05 1.49
CA THR A 122 -3.38 1.05 0.46
C THR A 122 -4.54 0.08 0.32
N GLY A 123 -5.11 0.01 -0.87
CA GLY A 123 -6.34 -0.74 -1.15
C GLY A 123 -6.33 -1.45 -2.49
N SER A 124 -7.33 -2.28 -2.72
CA SER A 124 -7.51 -3.02 -3.98
C SER A 124 -8.96 -3.02 -4.43
N PHE A 125 -9.77 -4.00 -3.98
CA PHE A 125 -11.12 -4.20 -4.51
C PHE A 125 -12.07 -3.05 -4.17
N GLU A 126 -12.71 -2.52 -5.21
CA GLU A 126 -13.82 -1.58 -5.13
C GLU A 126 -14.68 -1.71 -6.40
N CYS A 127 -15.95 -2.10 -6.27
CA CYS A 127 -16.86 -2.26 -7.39
C CYS A 127 -17.35 -0.90 -7.90
N ARG A 128 -16.56 -0.27 -8.76
CA ARG A 128 -16.86 1.00 -9.41
C ARG A 128 -16.43 1.02 -10.87
N GLN A 129 -17.02 1.91 -11.63
CA GLN A 129 -16.55 2.19 -12.98
C GLN A 129 -15.19 2.91 -12.95
N ALA A 130 -14.46 2.79 -14.04
CA ALA A 130 -13.30 3.61 -14.29
C ALA A 130 -13.73 5.08 -14.40
N VAL A 131 -12.95 5.97 -13.79
CA VAL A 131 -13.18 7.40 -13.83
C VAL A 131 -12.26 8.00 -14.90
N PRO A 132 -12.79 8.76 -15.87
CA PRO A 132 -11.96 9.44 -16.86
C PRO A 132 -11.06 10.48 -16.18
N SER A 133 -9.99 10.88 -16.88
CA SER A 133 -9.17 12.00 -16.41
C SER A 133 -10.06 13.24 -16.20
N PRO A 134 -9.90 13.94 -15.07
CA PRO A 134 -10.63 15.20 -14.85
C PRO A 134 -10.28 16.27 -15.91
N CYS A 135 -9.21 16.06 -16.67
CA CYS A 135 -8.79 16.94 -17.77
C CYS A 135 -9.65 16.76 -19.02
N SER A 136 -10.25 15.59 -19.21
CA SER A 136 -11.12 15.29 -20.36
C SER A 136 -12.60 15.48 -20.05
N GLY A 137 -12.94 15.81 -18.81
CA GLY A 137 -14.33 15.92 -18.36
C GLY A 137 -15.04 14.56 -18.32
N GLY A 138 -16.16 14.50 -17.61
CA GLY A 138 -17.01 13.32 -17.60
C GLY A 138 -17.01 12.53 -16.29
N SER A 139 -18.10 11.80 -16.08
CA SER A 139 -18.36 10.98 -14.92
C SER A 139 -18.49 9.53 -15.36
N GLY A 140 -17.47 8.71 -15.12
CA GLY A 140 -17.45 7.31 -15.49
C GLY A 140 -17.29 7.07 -17.01
N THR A 141 -16.66 5.95 -17.34
CA THR A 141 -16.35 5.60 -18.75
C THR A 141 -17.33 4.59 -19.33
N GLY A 142 -18.32 4.12 -18.55
CA GLY A 142 -19.14 2.96 -18.89
C GLY A 142 -18.40 1.61 -18.70
N ASN A 143 -17.10 1.64 -18.43
CA ASN A 143 -16.26 0.47 -18.22
C ASN A 143 -15.95 0.25 -16.75
N TRP A 144 -15.83 -0.99 -16.32
CA TRP A 144 -15.40 -1.32 -14.97
C TRP A 144 -13.91 -0.99 -14.75
N SER A 145 -13.62 -0.36 -13.61
CA SER A 145 -12.24 -0.18 -13.15
C SER A 145 -11.56 -1.53 -12.89
N ASN A 146 -10.23 -1.61 -13.02
CA ASN A 146 -9.45 -2.76 -12.59
C ASN A 146 -9.66 -3.10 -11.10
N HIS A 147 -9.96 -2.10 -10.26
CA HIS A 147 -10.36 -2.31 -8.87
C HIS A 147 -11.62 -3.16 -8.74
N ALA A 148 -12.59 -3.02 -9.65
CA ALA A 148 -13.83 -3.81 -9.61
C ALA A 148 -13.62 -5.31 -9.86
N TYR A 149 -12.48 -5.69 -10.39
CA TYR A 149 -12.06 -7.08 -10.57
C TYR A 149 -11.08 -7.56 -9.48
N GLY A 150 -10.65 -6.67 -8.57
CA GLY A 150 -9.59 -6.96 -7.61
C GLY A 150 -8.22 -7.18 -8.26
N ARG A 151 -7.96 -6.54 -9.42
CA ARG A 151 -6.72 -6.63 -10.20
C ARG A 151 -6.01 -5.28 -10.35
N ALA A 152 -6.14 -4.44 -9.32
CA ALA A 152 -5.43 -3.20 -9.13
C ALA A 152 -5.07 -3.02 -7.65
N ILE A 153 -3.98 -2.30 -7.39
CA ILE A 153 -3.54 -1.86 -6.06
C ILE A 153 -3.29 -0.36 -6.13
N ASP A 154 -3.86 0.38 -5.19
CA ASP A 154 -3.46 1.75 -4.89
C ASP A 154 -2.54 1.72 -3.66
N LEU A 155 -1.28 2.10 -3.84
CA LEU A 155 -0.21 1.99 -2.84
C LEU A 155 0.12 3.36 -2.24
N ASN A 156 -0.10 3.55 -0.92
CA ASN A 156 0.15 4.81 -0.21
C ASN A 156 -0.37 6.05 -0.97
N PRO A 157 -1.69 6.25 -1.09
CA PRO A 157 -2.28 7.31 -1.92
C PRO A 157 -1.83 8.74 -1.59
N LEU A 158 -1.43 9.00 -0.35
CA LEU A 158 -0.89 10.30 0.04
C LEU A 158 0.51 10.52 -0.54
N GLU A 159 1.41 9.53 -0.39
CA GLU A 159 2.78 9.57 -0.89
C GLU A 159 2.84 9.39 -2.42
N ASN A 160 1.79 8.84 -3.02
CA ASN A 160 1.71 8.56 -4.44
C ASN A 160 0.38 9.09 -5.02
N PRO A 161 0.19 10.41 -5.05
CA PRO A 161 -1.10 10.98 -5.39
C PRO A 161 -1.50 10.74 -6.86
N TYR A 162 -2.81 10.71 -7.07
CA TYR A 162 -3.37 10.94 -8.39
C TYR A 162 -3.16 12.41 -8.80
N VAL A 163 -2.66 12.62 -10.00
CA VAL A 163 -2.42 13.94 -10.60
C VAL A 163 -3.26 14.05 -11.86
N GLY A 164 -4.22 14.95 -11.85
CA GLY A 164 -4.99 15.30 -13.03
C GLY A 164 -4.69 16.74 -13.46
N CYS A 165 -4.39 16.95 -14.75
CA CYS A 165 -4.02 18.26 -15.29
C CYS A 165 -2.87 18.94 -14.51
N GLY A 166 -1.85 18.16 -14.13
CA GLY A 166 -0.71 18.64 -13.37
C GLY A 166 -0.98 18.97 -11.89
N ARG A 167 -2.16 18.63 -11.36
CA ARG A 167 -2.57 18.97 -9.98
C ARG A 167 -3.07 17.75 -9.22
N THR A 168 -2.86 17.73 -7.91
CA THR A 168 -3.55 16.82 -7.00
C THR A 168 -4.64 17.55 -6.22
N ARG A 169 -5.77 16.87 -5.96
CA ARG A 169 -6.85 17.42 -5.12
C ARG A 169 -6.52 17.38 -3.63
N ASN A 170 -5.59 16.52 -3.22
CA ASN A 170 -5.17 16.41 -1.83
C ASN A 170 -4.01 17.37 -1.56
N ARG A 171 -4.27 18.49 -0.88
CA ARG A 171 -3.23 19.49 -0.53
C ARG A 171 -2.07 18.89 0.27
N SER A 172 -2.35 17.94 1.15
CA SER A 172 -1.32 17.26 1.95
C SER A 172 -0.38 16.41 1.10
N ALA A 173 -0.82 15.99 -0.10
CA ALA A 173 -0.02 15.22 -1.06
C ALA A 173 0.86 16.12 -1.96
N ALA A 174 0.68 17.43 -1.95
CA ALA A 174 1.41 18.36 -2.84
C ALA A 174 2.94 18.22 -2.72
N ARG A 175 3.45 17.95 -1.50
CA ARG A 175 4.89 17.73 -1.23
C ARG A 175 5.46 16.48 -1.89
N TYR A 176 4.62 15.58 -2.40
CA TYR A 176 5.01 14.33 -3.07
C TYR A 176 4.91 14.41 -4.59
N LEU A 177 4.54 15.56 -5.15
CA LEU A 177 4.50 15.77 -6.61
C LEU A 177 5.90 15.84 -7.22
N ASP A 178 6.89 16.34 -6.47
CA ASP A 178 8.29 16.34 -6.90
C ASP A 178 8.87 14.92 -6.79
N ARG A 179 8.87 14.20 -7.92
CA ARG A 179 9.38 12.82 -8.01
C ARG A 179 10.90 12.74 -8.16
N SER A 180 11.59 13.88 -8.28
CA SER A 180 13.06 13.92 -8.25
C SER A 180 13.61 13.79 -6.84
N ARG A 181 12.79 14.07 -5.81
CA ARG A 181 13.13 13.98 -4.38
C ARG A 181 12.30 12.90 -3.71
N LEU A 182 12.75 11.65 -3.85
CA LEU A 182 12.05 10.52 -3.25
C LEU A 182 12.04 10.62 -1.72
N ARG A 183 10.85 10.39 -1.15
CA ARG A 183 10.59 10.33 0.30
C ARG A 183 10.10 8.92 0.67
N PRO A 184 10.19 8.52 1.96
CA PRO A 184 9.62 7.24 2.39
C PRO A 184 8.17 7.07 1.92
N GLY A 185 7.82 5.86 1.45
CA GLY A 185 6.49 5.51 0.97
C GLY A 185 6.18 5.92 -0.48
N MET A 186 7.02 6.72 -1.13
CA MET A 186 6.89 7.02 -2.56
C MET A 186 7.33 5.83 -3.40
N VAL A 187 6.58 5.55 -4.47
CA VAL A 187 6.93 4.52 -5.46
C VAL A 187 8.28 4.82 -6.09
N THR A 188 9.17 3.84 -6.00
CA THR A 188 10.53 3.87 -6.58
C THR A 188 10.61 2.93 -7.78
N PRO A 189 11.68 2.99 -8.62
CA PRO A 189 11.89 2.01 -9.68
C PRO A 189 11.93 0.55 -9.18
N ALA A 190 12.38 0.30 -7.95
CA ALA A 190 12.38 -1.05 -7.35
C ALA A 190 10.95 -1.53 -7.05
N VAL A 191 10.06 -0.65 -6.57
CA VAL A 191 8.63 -0.95 -6.39
C VAL A 191 7.95 -1.23 -7.73
N VAL A 192 8.23 -0.41 -8.75
CA VAL A 192 7.71 -0.65 -10.12
C VAL A 192 8.13 -2.01 -10.62
N ARG A 193 9.42 -2.39 -10.47
CA ARG A 193 9.90 -3.73 -10.86
C ARG A 193 9.21 -4.86 -10.10
N ALA A 194 8.84 -4.65 -8.83
CA ALA A 194 8.12 -5.67 -8.06
C ALA A 194 6.76 -5.99 -8.69
N PHE A 195 6.01 -4.98 -9.13
CA PHE A 195 4.72 -5.18 -9.80
C PHE A 195 4.89 -5.64 -11.26
N SER A 196 5.84 -5.09 -12.01
CA SER A 196 6.08 -5.50 -13.40
C SER A 196 6.53 -6.96 -13.52
N SER A 197 7.11 -7.55 -12.46
CA SER A 197 7.48 -8.97 -12.45
C SER A 197 6.27 -9.94 -12.50
N ILE A 198 5.07 -9.43 -12.27
CA ILE A 198 3.80 -10.16 -12.45
C ILE A 198 2.99 -9.63 -13.63
N GLY A 199 3.62 -8.82 -14.51
CA GLY A 199 2.99 -8.25 -15.69
C GLY A 199 2.13 -7.01 -15.43
N TRP A 200 2.15 -6.43 -14.22
CA TRP A 200 1.35 -5.26 -13.90
C TRP A 200 2.05 -3.96 -14.29
N GLY A 201 1.30 -3.05 -14.90
CA GLY A 201 1.77 -1.71 -15.24
C GLY A 201 1.50 -0.70 -14.12
N TRP A 202 2.15 0.46 -14.22
CA TRP A 202 2.11 1.55 -13.25
C TRP A 202 1.51 2.83 -13.84
N GLY A 203 0.54 3.42 -13.15
CA GLY A 203 -0.13 4.66 -13.57
C GLY A 203 0.77 5.91 -13.57
N GLY A 204 1.90 5.87 -12.87
CA GLY A 204 2.91 6.92 -12.94
C GLY A 204 3.65 6.98 -14.30
N ALA A 205 3.58 5.91 -15.10
CA ALA A 205 4.15 5.84 -16.44
C ALA A 205 3.21 6.36 -17.55
N TRP A 206 1.98 6.76 -17.22
CA TRP A 206 1.05 7.29 -18.23
C TRP A 206 1.65 8.52 -18.94
N THR A 207 1.31 8.69 -20.21
CA THR A 207 1.70 9.86 -20.99
C THR A 207 0.83 11.07 -20.64
N GLY A 208 1.32 12.29 -20.91
CA GLY A 208 0.60 13.55 -20.66
C GLY A 208 0.53 13.94 -19.17
N ASP A 209 -0.37 14.86 -18.86
CA ASP A 209 -0.46 15.54 -17.56
C ASP A 209 -1.27 14.79 -16.49
N THR A 210 -1.78 13.61 -16.84
CA THR A 210 -2.47 12.73 -15.90
C THR A 210 -1.54 11.61 -15.47
N LYS A 211 -1.30 11.49 -14.18
CA LYS A 211 -0.52 10.42 -13.55
C LYS A 211 -1.29 9.84 -12.39
N ASP A 212 -1.21 8.54 -12.21
CA ASP A 212 -1.73 7.88 -11.03
C ASP A 212 -0.59 7.13 -10.33
N TYR A 213 0.13 7.86 -9.48
CA TYR A 213 1.36 7.35 -8.87
C TYR A 213 1.11 6.21 -7.88
N MET A 214 -0.11 6.10 -7.29
CA MET A 214 -0.47 4.99 -6.41
C MET A 214 -0.83 3.72 -7.18
N HIS A 215 -1.32 3.85 -8.42
CA HIS A 215 -2.03 2.81 -9.14
C HIS A 215 -1.12 1.80 -9.84
N PHE A 216 -1.29 0.54 -9.50
CA PHE A 216 -0.75 -0.62 -10.23
C PHE A 216 -1.88 -1.54 -10.66
N SER A 217 -1.89 -1.98 -11.90
CA SER A 217 -2.93 -2.89 -12.39
C SER A 217 -2.43 -3.75 -13.56
N VAL A 218 -3.21 -4.77 -13.90
CA VAL A 218 -2.91 -5.68 -15.03
C VAL A 218 -2.78 -4.94 -16.36
N SER A 219 -3.49 -3.84 -16.57
CA SER A 219 -3.40 -3.03 -17.80
C SER A 219 -2.51 -1.80 -17.63
N GLY A 220 -2.04 -1.49 -16.43
CA GLY A 220 -1.39 -0.24 -16.06
C GLY A 220 -2.34 0.97 -16.07
N ARG A 221 -3.66 0.74 -16.20
CA ARG A 221 -4.71 1.77 -16.26
C ARG A 221 -5.87 1.41 -15.36
#